data_970949954101290d9fb029941f8034ad
#
_entry.id   970949954101290d9fb029941f8034ad
#
_cell.length_a   1.000
_cell.length_b   1.000
_cell.length_c   1.000
_cell.angle_alpha   90.00
_cell.angle_beta   90.00
_cell.angle_gamma   90.00
#
_symmetry.space_group_name_H-M   'P 1'
#
loop_
_entity.id
_entity.type
_entity.pdbx_description
1 polymer ?
#
loop_
_entity_poly.entity_id
_entity_poly.type
_entity_poly.pdbx_seq_one_letter_code
_entity_poly.pdbx_strand_id
1 'polypeptide(L)' 'MMVVYERVTADEYELPLAVADSEHELARILGISVSSISHGLKKYRLGEKSIYREVKIGEKRMEEKR' A
#
# COMPACT_ATOMS: atom_id res chain seq x y z
N MET A 1 4.92 -8.31 -12.57
CA MET A 1 4.87 -7.86 -11.18
C MET A 1 3.73 -6.89 -10.98
N MET A 2 3.03 -7.02 -9.89
CA MET A 2 1.88 -6.20 -9.60
C MET A 2 2.14 -5.42 -8.33
N VAL A 3 1.66 -4.21 -8.25
CA VAL A 3 1.82 -3.39 -7.07
C VAL A 3 0.45 -3.01 -6.55
N VAL A 4 0.23 -3.19 -5.26
CA VAL A 4 -1.00 -2.73 -4.63
C VAL A 4 -0.64 -1.77 -3.52
N TYR A 5 -1.58 -0.90 -3.19
CA TYR A 5 -1.39 0.09 -2.15
C TYR A 5 -2.41 -0.16 -1.06
N GLU A 6 -1.99 -0.06 0.19
CA GLU A 6 -2.93 -0.32 1.27
C GLU A 6 -2.82 0.71 2.38
N ARG A 7 -3.91 0.91 3.06
CA ARG A 7 -3.99 1.68 4.28
C ARG A 7 -4.16 0.71 5.42
N VAL A 8 -3.31 0.82 6.45
CA VAL A 8 -3.37 -0.08 7.59
C VAL A 8 -3.74 0.69 8.85
N THR A 9 -4.12 -0.04 9.90
CA THR A 9 -4.43 0.60 11.17
C THR A 9 -3.15 1.20 11.75
N ALA A 10 -3.31 2.23 12.59
CA ALA A 10 -2.17 2.92 13.13
C ALA A 10 -1.61 2.28 14.40
N ASP A 11 -2.12 1.13 14.77
CA ASP A 11 -1.66 0.45 15.97
C ASP A 11 -0.63 -0.61 15.63
N GLU A 12 -0.24 -1.39 16.63
CA GLU A 12 0.81 -2.38 16.44
C GLU A 12 0.41 -3.52 15.53
N TYR A 13 -0.87 -3.73 15.30
CA TYR A 13 -1.31 -4.84 14.47
C TYR A 13 -1.27 -4.51 13.00
N GLU A 14 -1.33 -3.24 12.64
CA GLU A 14 -1.24 -2.80 11.24
C GLU A 14 -2.11 -3.60 10.30
N LEU A 15 -3.37 -3.73 10.66
CA LEU A 15 -4.31 -4.51 9.86
C LEU A 15 -4.75 -3.72 8.64
N PRO A 16 -4.89 -4.38 7.49
CA PRO A 16 -5.30 -3.66 6.28
C PRO A 16 -6.74 -3.18 6.39
N LEU A 17 -6.95 -1.89 6.14
CA LEU A 17 -8.26 -1.27 6.13
C LEU A 17 -8.79 -1.11 4.72
N ALA A 18 -7.91 -0.92 3.75
CA ALA A 18 -8.31 -0.75 2.36
C ALA A 18 -7.12 -1.11 1.49
N VAL A 19 -7.39 -1.73 0.35
CA VAL A 19 -6.36 -2.14 -0.59
C VAL A 19 -6.84 -1.79 -1.99
N ALA A 20 -5.95 -1.24 -2.79
CA ALA A 20 -6.29 -0.88 -4.16
C ALA A 20 -5.06 -1.04 -5.04
N ASP A 21 -5.26 -1.13 -6.35
CA ASP A 21 -4.15 -1.30 -7.26
C ASP A 21 -3.62 0.02 -7.79
N SER A 22 -4.13 1.15 -7.33
CA SER A 22 -3.58 2.45 -7.66
C SER A 22 -3.83 3.41 -6.51
N GLU A 23 -3.01 4.48 -6.47
CA GLU A 23 -3.18 5.50 -5.44
C GLU A 23 -4.49 6.23 -5.60
N HIS A 24 -4.91 6.46 -6.84
CA HIS A 24 -6.17 7.16 -7.10
C HIS A 24 -7.35 6.33 -6.61
N GLU A 25 -7.31 5.04 -6.84
CA GLU A 25 -8.39 4.17 -6.39
C GLU A 25 -8.42 4.10 -4.86
N LEU A 26 -7.27 4.02 -4.24
CA LEU A 26 -7.21 3.99 -2.78
C LEU A 26 -7.76 5.30 -2.20
N ALA A 27 -7.41 6.42 -2.82
CA ALA A 27 -7.90 7.72 -2.38
C ALA A 27 -9.42 7.78 -2.49
N ARG A 28 -9.96 7.23 -3.57
CA ARG A 28 -11.39 7.21 -3.78
C ARG A 28 -12.10 6.37 -2.72
N ILE A 29 -11.56 5.19 -2.42
CA ILE A 29 -12.12 4.31 -1.42
C ILE A 29 -12.13 4.97 -0.04
N LEU A 30 -11.05 5.66 0.28
CA LEU A 30 -10.92 6.28 1.60
C LEU A 30 -11.56 7.65 1.69
N GLY A 31 -11.93 8.24 0.56
CA GLY A 31 -12.54 9.57 0.56
C GLY A 31 -11.57 10.68 0.89
N ILE A 32 -10.31 10.53 0.50
CA ILE A 32 -9.28 11.53 0.78
C ILE A 32 -8.56 11.89 -0.51
N SER A 33 -7.66 12.85 -0.44
CA SER A 33 -6.95 13.28 -1.64
C SER A 33 -5.81 12.34 -1.96
N VAL A 34 -5.45 12.27 -3.24
CA VAL A 34 -4.32 11.45 -3.67
C VAL A 34 -3.03 11.95 -3.05
N SER A 35 -2.89 13.26 -2.85
CA SER A 35 -1.66 13.78 -2.28
C SER A 35 -1.44 13.30 -0.86
N SER A 36 -2.49 13.05 -0.09
CA SER A 36 -2.33 12.49 1.25
C SER A 36 -1.71 11.10 1.19
N ILE A 37 -2.16 10.30 0.22
CA ILE A 37 -1.64 8.96 0.05
C ILE A 37 -0.20 9.00 -0.45
N SER A 38 0.09 9.85 -1.43
CA SER A 38 1.44 9.98 -1.95
C SER A 38 2.42 10.39 -0.87
N HIS A 39 2.00 11.30 0.00
CA HIS A 39 2.84 11.75 1.10
C HIS A 39 3.15 10.60 2.06
N GLY A 40 2.13 9.81 2.39
CA GLY A 40 2.31 8.66 3.28
C GLY A 40 3.18 7.59 2.65
N LEU A 41 3.03 7.36 1.35
CA LEU A 41 3.86 6.38 0.66
C LEU A 41 5.31 6.83 0.59
N LYS A 42 5.54 8.14 0.48
CA LYS A 42 6.89 8.64 0.49
C LYS A 42 7.57 8.34 1.81
N LYS A 43 6.87 8.51 2.92
CA LYS A 43 7.41 8.17 4.22
C LYS A 43 7.73 6.68 4.30
N TYR A 44 6.85 5.86 3.78
CA TYR A 44 7.06 4.42 3.80
C TYR A 44 8.33 4.05 3.02
N ARG A 45 8.52 4.66 1.85
CA ARG A 45 9.69 4.37 1.02
C ARG A 45 10.98 4.81 1.68
N LEU A 46 10.90 5.82 2.56
CA LEU A 46 12.06 6.29 3.28
C LEU A 46 12.33 5.48 4.54
N GLY A 47 11.53 4.46 4.81
CA GLY A 47 11.70 3.64 5.99
C GLY A 47 11.09 4.23 7.24
N GLU A 48 10.27 5.27 7.11
CA GLU A 48 9.62 5.88 8.24
C GLU A 48 8.29 5.22 8.51
N LYS A 49 7.78 5.38 9.70
CA LYS A 49 6.51 4.79 10.06
C LYS A 49 5.40 5.45 9.26
N SER A 50 4.54 4.64 8.67
CA SER A 50 3.46 5.15 7.84
C SER A 50 2.28 4.20 7.90
N ILE A 51 1.07 4.74 7.76
CA ILE A 51 -0.13 3.92 7.69
C ILE A 51 -0.45 3.55 6.24
N TYR A 52 0.38 3.98 5.31
CA TYR A 52 0.21 3.60 3.91
C TYR A 52 1.37 2.75 3.49
N ARG A 53 1.11 1.73 2.69
CA ARG A 53 2.13 0.80 2.25
C ARG A 53 1.99 0.49 0.77
N GLU A 54 3.11 0.17 0.17
CA GLU A 54 3.16 -0.25 -1.21
C GLU A 54 3.64 -1.70 -1.19
N VAL A 55 2.83 -2.62 -1.68
CA VAL A 55 3.14 -4.03 -1.64
C VAL A 55 3.35 -4.51 -3.06
N LYS A 56 4.50 -5.10 -3.31
CA LYS A 56 4.80 -5.64 -4.63
C LYS A 56 4.51 -7.13 -4.63
N ILE A 57 3.65 -7.54 -5.55
CA ILE A 57 3.26 -8.92 -5.64
C ILE A 57 3.90 -9.50 -6.88
N GLY A 58 4.86 -10.36 -6.68
CA GLY A 58 5.54 -10.99 -7.79
C GLY A 58 4.84 -12.25 -8.17
N GLU A 59 4.67 -12.44 -9.45
CA GLU A 59 4.06 -13.63 -9.89
C GLU A 59 5.04 -14.67 -10.16
N LYS A 60 6.28 -14.30 -10.36
CA LYS A 60 7.17 -15.30 -10.75
C LYS A 60 7.52 -16.24 -9.68
N ARG A 61 7.20 -15.95 -8.47
CA ARG A 61 7.59 -16.86 -7.48
C ARG A 61 6.90 -18.12 -7.57
N MET A 62 5.78 -18.20 -8.19
CA MET A 62 5.19 -19.42 -8.31
C MET A 62 5.86 -20.29 -9.22
N GLU A 63 6.64 -19.80 -10.09
CA GLU A 63 7.28 -20.68 -10.92
C GLU A 63 8.41 -21.25 -10.36
N GLU A 64 8.79 -20.86 -9.39
CA GLU A 64 9.86 -21.47 -8.90
C GLU A 64 9.62 -22.69 -8.39
N LYS A 65 9.05 -23.13 -8.75
CA LYS A 65 8.89 -24.12 -8.43
C LYS A 65 9.06 -25.07 -8.77
N ARG A 66 9.35 -25.05 -9.13
CA ARG A 66 9.68 -25.62 -9.53
C ARG A 66 10.18 -26.13 -9.57
#